data_b6e863f376c77c7306f63ec9b1fbc0ce
#
_entry.id   b6e863f376c77c7306f63ec9b1fbc0ce
#
_cell.length_a   1.000
_cell.length_b   1.000
_cell.length_c   1.000
_cell.angle_alpha   90.00
_cell.angle_beta   90.00
_cell.angle_gamma   90.00
#
_symmetry.space_group_name_H-M   'P 1'
#
loop_
_entity.id
_entity.type
_entity.pdbx_description
1 polymer ?
#
loop_
_entity_poly.entity_id
_entity_poly.type
_entity_poly.pdbx_seq_one_letter_code
_entity_poly.pdbx_strand_id
1 'polypeptide(L)'
;MADYQFTDKYVRVRLRRFFEGQYKHVFIGRVIAETSACLVLYACSFHFRKVHGSSQNPAPGSPVGETNGLSVEPVAERAIPWASIEFAQIIEDPINYEAPAVWGESGNVVLDNKRNTYVTSIRDHGE
;
A
#
# COMPACT_ATOMS: atom_id res chain seq x y z
N MET A 1 -17.40 -23.93 -9.90
CA MET A 1 -16.48 -22.81 -9.94
C MET A 1 -15.93 -22.54 -8.53
N ALA A 2 -14.66 -22.52 -8.41
CA ALA A 2 -14.05 -22.22 -7.14
C ALA A 2 -14.06 -20.71 -6.93
N ASP A 3 -14.70 -20.27 -5.88
CA ASP A 3 -14.69 -18.86 -5.54
C ASP A 3 -13.42 -18.58 -4.76
N TYR A 4 -12.59 -17.71 -5.32
CA TYR A 4 -11.41 -17.30 -4.62
C TYR A 4 -11.79 -16.33 -3.51
N GLN A 5 -11.35 -16.63 -2.31
CA GLN A 5 -11.66 -15.80 -1.15
C GLN A 5 -10.40 -15.13 -0.62
N PHE A 6 -10.53 -13.85 -0.35
CA PHE A 6 -9.44 -13.06 0.23
C PHE A 6 -9.46 -13.08 1.75
N THR A 7 -10.56 -13.48 2.34
CA THR A 7 -10.72 -13.44 3.80
C THR A 7 -9.58 -14.15 4.51
N ASP A 8 -9.02 -13.51 5.52
CA ASP A 8 -7.86 -13.94 6.30
C ASP A 8 -6.54 -13.95 5.54
N LYS A 9 -6.52 -13.49 4.30
CA LYS A 9 -5.28 -13.34 3.54
C LYS A 9 -4.63 -12.00 3.84
N TYR A 10 -3.30 -11.99 3.75
CA TYR A 10 -2.54 -10.74 3.80
C TYR A 10 -2.44 -10.21 2.39
N VAL A 11 -2.73 -8.92 2.22
CA VAL A 11 -2.83 -8.35 0.88
C VAL A 11 -2.17 -6.98 0.80
N ARG A 12 -1.75 -6.65 -0.40
CA ARG A 12 -1.39 -5.31 -0.81
C ARG A 12 -2.44 -4.89 -1.83
N VAL A 13 -3.18 -3.84 -1.53
CA VAL A 13 -4.27 -3.35 -2.38
C VAL A 13 -3.89 -2.00 -2.93
N ARG A 14 -3.96 -1.85 -4.24
CA ARG A 14 -3.69 -0.59 -4.91
C ARG A 14 -4.99 -0.06 -5.50
N LEU A 15 -5.31 1.20 -5.22
CA LEU A 15 -6.47 1.83 -5.79
C LEU A 15 -6.19 2.30 -7.20
N ARG A 16 -7.21 2.26 -8.05
CA ARG A 16 -7.08 2.78 -9.41
C ARG A 16 -7.10 4.30 -9.39
N ARG A 17 -6.45 4.88 -10.38
CA ARG A 17 -6.52 6.32 -10.60
C ARG A 17 -7.67 6.58 -11.55
N PHE A 18 -8.48 7.58 -11.22
CA PHE A 18 -9.65 7.94 -12.01
C PHE A 18 -9.39 9.12 -12.95
N PHE A 19 -8.26 9.80 -12.79
CA PHE A 19 -7.87 10.87 -13.68
C PHE A 19 -6.35 10.95 -13.72
N GLU A 20 -5.84 11.51 -14.82
CA GLU A 20 -4.41 11.70 -14.98
C GLU A 20 -3.88 12.64 -13.90
N GLY A 21 -2.77 12.26 -13.30
CA GLY A 21 -2.18 13.05 -12.21
C GLY A 21 -2.68 12.72 -10.83
N GLN A 22 -3.69 11.87 -10.71
CA GLN A 22 -4.13 11.41 -9.39
C GLN A 22 -3.03 10.59 -8.74
N TYR A 23 -2.76 10.87 -7.48
CA TYR A 23 -1.71 10.16 -6.74
C TYR A 23 -2.15 8.77 -6.36
N LYS A 24 -1.18 7.86 -6.31
CA LYS A 24 -1.47 6.47 -5.97
C LYS A 24 -1.71 6.29 -4.49
N HIS A 25 -2.56 5.34 -4.18
CA HIS A 25 -2.94 5.01 -2.82
C HIS A 25 -2.86 3.50 -2.67
N VAL A 26 -2.11 3.05 -1.66
CA VAL A 26 -1.87 1.63 -1.42
C VAL A 26 -2.23 1.30 0.02
N PHE A 27 -2.88 0.16 0.21
CA PHE A 27 -3.16 -0.38 1.53
C PHE A 27 -2.42 -1.69 1.69
N ILE A 28 -1.96 -1.96 2.90
CA ILE A 28 -1.34 -3.24 3.18
C ILE A 28 -1.85 -3.74 4.53
N GLY A 29 -2.29 -4.98 4.58
CA GLY A 29 -2.86 -5.53 5.80
C GLY A 29 -3.51 -6.88 5.58
N ARG A 30 -4.48 -7.19 6.42
CA ARG A 30 -5.19 -8.47 6.41
C ARG A 30 -6.65 -8.25 6.07
N VAL A 31 -7.18 -9.10 5.22
CA VAL A 31 -8.61 -9.05 4.87
C VAL A 31 -9.43 -9.64 6.00
N ILE A 32 -10.38 -8.87 6.48
CA ILE A 32 -11.29 -9.29 7.55
C ILE A 32 -12.52 -9.95 6.95
N ALA A 33 -13.03 -9.38 5.88
CA ALA A 33 -14.25 -9.86 5.23
C ALA A 33 -14.30 -9.38 3.80
N GLU A 34 -15.11 -10.04 3.01
CA GLU A 34 -15.42 -9.56 1.67
C GLU A 34 -16.93 -9.66 1.44
N THR A 35 -17.45 -8.66 0.75
CA THR A 35 -18.86 -8.60 0.40
C THR A 35 -18.99 -8.41 -1.10
N SER A 36 -20.21 -8.42 -1.60
CA SER A 36 -20.42 -8.12 -3.02
C SER A 36 -20.03 -6.69 -3.39
N ALA A 37 -19.99 -5.79 -2.41
CA ALA A 37 -19.75 -4.37 -2.65
C ALA A 37 -18.32 -3.94 -2.32
N CYS A 38 -17.67 -4.56 -1.35
CA CYS A 38 -16.37 -4.07 -0.90
C CYS A 38 -15.52 -5.17 -0.28
N LEU A 39 -14.24 -4.83 -0.16
CA LEU A 39 -13.26 -5.62 0.57
C LEU A 39 -13.00 -4.90 1.90
N VAL A 40 -13.12 -5.61 3.01
CA VAL A 40 -12.90 -5.02 4.33
C VAL A 40 -11.54 -5.48 4.85
N LEU A 41 -10.68 -4.50 5.13
CA LEU A 41 -9.31 -4.77 5.54
C LEU A 41 -9.03 -4.17 6.91
N TYR A 42 -8.14 -4.82 7.62
CA TYR A 42 -7.44 -4.20 8.75
C TYR A 42 -6.06 -3.85 8.23
N ALA A 43 -5.85 -2.59 7.85
CA ALA A 43 -4.71 -2.21 7.04
C ALA A 43 -4.21 -0.80 7.31
N CYS A 44 -2.93 -0.61 7.10
CA CYS A 44 -2.34 0.73 7.03
C CYS A 44 -2.44 1.26 5.61
N SER A 45 -2.36 2.57 5.48
CA SER A 45 -2.57 3.27 4.22
C SER A 45 -1.35 4.10 3.87
N PHE A 46 -0.98 4.07 2.60
CA PHE A 46 0.16 4.82 2.06
C PHE A 46 -0.33 5.62 0.86
N HIS A 47 -0.19 6.94 0.94
CA HIS A 47 -0.73 7.81 -0.07
C HIS A 47 0.27 8.92 -0.40
N PHE A 48 0.68 9.01 -1.65
CA PHE A 48 1.52 10.12 -2.08
C PHE A 48 0.69 11.39 -2.12
N ARG A 49 1.21 12.46 -1.56
CA ARG A 49 0.50 13.74 -1.47
C ARG A 49 0.98 14.75 -2.50
N LYS A 50 2.14 14.50 -3.10
CA LYS A 50 2.67 15.36 -4.15
C LYS A 50 3.65 14.59 -4.99
N VAL A 51 3.85 15.06 -6.21
CA VAL A 51 4.84 14.48 -7.10
C VAL A 51 6.23 14.90 -6.62
N HIS A 52 7.12 13.93 -6.56
CA HIS A 52 8.51 14.23 -6.26
C HIS A 52 9.18 14.80 -7.50
N GLY A 53 9.54 16.07 -7.43
CA GLY A 53 10.28 16.70 -8.51
C GLY A 53 11.77 16.47 -8.45
N SER A 54 12.25 15.84 -7.40
CA SER A 54 13.67 15.60 -7.21
C SER A 54 14.12 14.34 -7.92
N SER A 55 15.31 14.38 -8.47
CA SER A 55 15.95 13.19 -9.03
C SER A 55 16.58 12.33 -7.94
N GLN A 56 16.66 12.82 -6.73
CA GLN A 56 17.28 12.10 -5.63
C GLN A 56 16.25 11.27 -4.88
N ASN A 57 16.59 10.02 -4.67
CA ASN A 57 15.78 9.15 -3.83
C ASN A 57 16.13 9.41 -2.36
N PRO A 58 15.18 9.26 -1.45
CA PRO A 58 15.50 9.29 -0.03
C PRO A 58 16.51 8.20 0.33
N ALA A 59 17.31 8.46 1.34
CA ALA A 59 18.33 7.51 1.77
C ALA A 59 17.68 6.21 2.24
N PRO A 60 18.20 5.05 1.81
CA PRO A 60 17.68 3.78 2.29
C PRO A 60 17.71 3.69 3.81
N GLY A 61 16.63 3.15 4.38
CA GLY A 61 16.48 3.03 5.82
C GLY A 61 15.90 4.24 6.52
N SER A 62 15.77 5.38 5.83
CA SER A 62 15.19 6.56 6.46
C SER A 62 13.68 6.39 6.62
N PRO A 63 13.09 6.97 7.68
CA PRO A 63 11.65 6.84 7.91
C PRO A 63 10.85 7.48 6.79
N VAL A 64 9.73 6.85 6.47
CA VAL A 64 8.76 7.40 5.53
C VAL A 64 7.90 8.40 6.28
N GLY A 65 7.63 9.55 5.65
CA GLY A 65 6.79 10.56 6.27
C GLY A 65 6.44 11.67 5.31
N GLU A 66 5.68 12.64 5.82
CA GLU A 66 5.15 13.73 5.01
C GLU A 66 6.22 14.59 4.36
N THR A 67 7.39 14.69 4.98
CA THR A 67 8.49 15.47 4.39
C THR A 67 8.94 14.92 3.06
N ASN A 68 8.68 13.64 2.83
CA ASN A 68 9.02 12.98 1.57
C ASN A 68 7.82 12.84 0.63
N GLY A 69 6.73 13.54 0.95
CA GLY A 69 5.56 13.53 0.11
C GLY A 69 4.66 12.31 0.25
N LEU A 70 4.94 11.47 1.22
CA LEU A 70 4.16 10.25 1.45
C LEU A 70 3.45 10.33 2.80
N SER A 71 2.13 10.24 2.78
CA SER A 71 1.32 10.21 3.98
C SER A 71 1.05 8.77 4.37
N VAL A 72 1.30 8.44 5.63
CA VAL A 72 1.08 7.10 6.16
C VAL A 72 0.03 7.19 7.26
N GLU A 73 -1.03 6.41 7.11
CA GLU A 73 -2.05 6.32 8.14
C GLU A 73 -1.93 4.98 8.86
N PRO A 74 -2.12 4.98 10.18
CA PRO A 74 -1.95 3.75 10.96
C PRO A 74 -2.99 2.70 10.60
N VAL A 75 -2.76 1.49 11.06
CA VAL A 75 -3.68 0.37 10.84
C VAL A 75 -5.05 0.72 11.39
N ALA A 76 -6.06 0.50 10.56
CA ALA A 76 -7.45 0.71 10.92
C ALA A 76 -8.33 -0.20 10.05
N GLU A 77 -9.55 -0.43 10.52
CA GLU A 77 -10.51 -1.17 9.72
C GLU A 77 -11.00 -0.27 8.58
N ARG A 78 -10.91 -0.77 7.35
CA ARG A 78 -11.25 0.01 6.17
C ARG A 78 -12.06 -0.84 5.21
N ALA A 79 -13.12 -0.26 4.67
CA ALA A 79 -13.94 -0.90 3.65
C ALA A 79 -13.64 -0.22 2.31
N ILE A 80 -13.17 -0.99 1.34
CA ILE A 80 -12.76 -0.46 0.05
C ILE A 80 -13.67 -1.04 -1.03
N PRO A 81 -14.43 -0.20 -1.74
CA PRO A 81 -15.29 -0.70 -2.82
C PRO A 81 -14.47 -1.43 -3.89
N TRP A 82 -15.00 -2.53 -4.38
CA TRP A 82 -14.33 -3.27 -5.45
C TRP A 82 -14.04 -2.39 -6.66
N ALA A 83 -14.97 -1.48 -6.98
CA ALA A 83 -14.80 -0.58 -8.12
C ALA A 83 -13.61 0.35 -7.99
N SER A 84 -13.11 0.59 -6.78
CA SER A 84 -11.95 1.45 -6.53
C SER A 84 -10.63 0.71 -6.60
N ILE A 85 -10.64 -0.60 -6.67
CA ILE A 85 -9.43 -1.40 -6.60
C ILE A 85 -8.89 -1.67 -8.00
N GLU A 86 -7.61 -1.31 -8.22
CA GLU A 86 -6.92 -1.67 -9.44
C GLU A 86 -6.47 -3.13 -9.38
N PHE A 87 -5.86 -3.51 -8.25
CA PHE A 87 -5.51 -4.90 -8.00
C PHE A 87 -5.35 -5.15 -6.50
N ALA A 88 -5.49 -6.40 -6.12
CA ALA A 88 -5.19 -6.87 -4.77
C ALA A 88 -4.18 -8.00 -4.91
N GLN A 89 -2.97 -7.77 -4.42
CA GLN A 89 -1.91 -8.76 -4.45
C GLN A 89 -1.91 -9.54 -3.14
N ILE A 90 -1.99 -10.85 -3.23
CA ILE A 90 -1.94 -11.68 -2.05
C ILE A 90 -0.49 -11.91 -1.65
N ILE A 91 -0.22 -11.73 -0.37
CA ILE A 91 1.06 -12.00 0.23
C ILE A 91 0.88 -13.32 0.98
N GLU A 92 1.55 -14.37 0.50
CA GLU A 92 1.25 -15.73 0.96
C GLU A 92 1.55 -15.98 2.42
N ASP A 93 2.60 -15.37 2.94
CA ASP A 93 3.00 -15.60 4.31
C ASP A 93 2.50 -14.50 5.22
N PRO A 94 2.20 -14.82 6.46
CA PRO A 94 1.87 -13.78 7.44
C PRO A 94 3.00 -12.76 7.53
N ILE A 95 2.60 -11.49 7.51
CA ILE A 95 3.56 -10.40 7.61
C ILE A 95 3.19 -9.50 8.77
N ASN A 96 4.20 -8.85 9.32
CA ASN A 96 3.95 -7.79 10.29
C ASN A 96 3.66 -6.51 9.53
N TYR A 97 2.40 -6.30 9.17
CA TYR A 97 1.99 -5.12 8.43
C TYR A 97 1.87 -3.87 9.32
N GLU A 98 2.03 -4.05 10.62
CA GLU A 98 2.09 -2.92 11.55
C GLU A 98 3.51 -2.39 11.73
N ALA A 99 4.50 -3.03 11.11
CA ALA A 99 5.88 -2.55 11.16
C ALA A 99 5.98 -1.17 10.50
N PRO A 100 6.88 -0.32 10.98
CA PRO A 100 7.05 1.00 10.36
C PRO A 100 7.51 0.88 8.91
N ALA A 101 7.10 1.85 8.10
CA ALA A 101 7.56 1.90 6.71
C ALA A 101 8.84 2.73 6.65
N VAL A 102 9.77 2.25 5.83
CA VAL A 102 11.03 2.94 5.60
C VAL A 102 11.32 2.98 4.11
N TRP A 103 12.18 3.91 3.71
CA TRP A 103 12.65 3.96 2.35
C TRP A 103 13.65 2.82 2.12
N GLY A 104 13.44 2.10 1.04
CA GLY A 104 14.39 1.10 0.57
C GLY A 104 15.27 1.68 -0.51
N GLU A 105 15.86 0.81 -1.31
CA GLU A 105 16.69 1.23 -2.43
C GLU A 105 15.85 1.75 -3.58
N SER A 106 16.40 2.68 -4.34
CA SER A 106 15.82 3.18 -5.59
C SER A 106 14.43 3.79 -5.43
N GLY A 107 14.15 4.38 -4.26
CA GLY A 107 12.87 5.03 -4.03
C GLY A 107 11.73 4.09 -3.68
N ASN A 108 12.03 2.84 -3.38
CA ASN A 108 11.02 1.90 -2.92
C ASN A 108 10.64 2.19 -1.48
N VAL A 109 9.41 1.87 -1.12
CA VAL A 109 8.92 1.93 0.25
C VAL A 109 8.65 0.50 0.71
N VAL A 110 9.25 0.13 1.83
CA VAL A 110 9.10 -1.23 2.37
C VAL A 110 8.76 -1.16 3.84
N LEU A 111 8.15 -2.22 4.35
CA LEU A 111 7.94 -2.34 5.78
C LEU A 111 9.23 -2.84 6.42
N ASP A 112 9.58 -2.25 7.56
CA ASP A 112 10.77 -2.64 8.31
C ASP A 112 10.48 -3.91 9.10
N ASN A 113 10.30 -5.00 8.38
CA ASN A 113 10.09 -6.32 8.94
C ASN A 113 11.13 -7.26 8.33
N LYS A 114 11.13 -8.50 8.76
CA LYS A 114 12.17 -9.46 8.32
C LYS A 114 12.21 -9.65 6.81
N ARG A 115 11.09 -9.41 6.14
CA ARG A 115 10.98 -9.66 4.70
C ARG A 115 11.16 -8.41 3.87
N ASN A 116 11.23 -7.25 4.52
CA ASN A 116 11.23 -5.96 3.81
C ASN A 116 10.09 -5.91 2.80
N THR A 117 8.87 -6.14 3.29
CA THR A 117 7.70 -6.24 2.45
C THR A 117 7.51 -4.99 1.61
N TYR A 118 7.45 -5.16 0.30
CA TYR A 118 7.27 -4.05 -0.63
C TYR A 118 5.89 -3.43 -0.47
N VAL A 119 5.84 -2.11 -0.40
CA VAL A 119 4.59 -1.37 -0.30
C VAL A 119 4.31 -0.61 -1.58
N THR A 120 5.22 0.27 -1.96
CA THR A 120 5.05 1.12 -3.13
C THR A 120 6.40 1.68 -3.56
N SER A 121 6.40 2.55 -4.56
CA SER A 121 7.63 3.16 -5.05
C SER A 121 7.34 4.54 -5.58
N ILE A 122 8.31 5.44 -5.44
CA ILE A 122 8.25 6.75 -6.09
C ILE A 122 8.05 6.57 -7.61
N ARG A 123 8.62 5.52 -8.17
CA ARG A 123 8.54 5.29 -9.63
C ARG A 123 7.15 4.89 -10.09
N ASP A 124 6.34 4.33 -9.20
CA ASP A 124 4.96 4.01 -9.54
C ASP A 124 4.09 5.26 -9.59
N HIS A 125 4.61 6.35 -9.05
CA HIS A 125 3.86 7.58 -8.95
C HIS A 125 3.85 8.29 -10.32
N GLY A 126 2.69 8.62 -10.81
CA GLY A 126 2.56 9.35 -12.05
C GLY A 126 2.55 8.49 -13.31
N GLU A 127 2.68 7.19 -13.19
CA GLU A 127 2.62 6.29 -14.34
C GLU A 127 1.21 5.84 -14.66
#